data_df0407e58aa4d6cecff910bded83d86b
#
_entry.id   df0407e58aa4d6cecff910bded83d86b
#
_cell.length_a   1.000
_cell.length_b   1.000
_cell.length_c   1.000
_cell.angle_alpha   90.00
_cell.angle_beta   90.00
_cell.angle_gamma   90.00
#
_symmetry.space_group_name_H-M   'P 1'
#
loop_
_entity.id
_entity.type
_entity.pdbx_description
1 polymer ?
#
loop_
_entity_poly.entity_id
_entity_poly.type
_entity_poly.pdbx_seq_one_letter_code
_entity_poly.pdbx_strand_id
1 'polypeptide(L)'
;GRFVPVSPTPAAELPDAEFPMVLITGRVLEHWHTGTMTRRSFVLDALDPEPWCGMHPDDLARVGVASGERVALETRRGRIKLEARADEGVAPGSVFMAFCYHEAAANLLTQPKLDPFGKIPEFKFCALRVEPA
;
A
#
# COMPACT_ATOMS: atom_id res chain seq x y z
N GLY A 1 34.81 -1.38 -7.43
CA GLY A 1 33.56 -0.97 -8.04
C GLY A 1 33.60 0.50 -8.45
N ARG A 2 32.77 0.87 -9.41
CA ARG A 2 32.63 2.25 -9.88
C ARG A 2 31.20 2.70 -9.68
N PHE A 3 30.98 3.82 -8.98
CA PHE A 3 29.66 4.46 -8.91
C PHE A 3 29.34 5.15 -10.23
N VAL A 4 28.17 4.88 -10.76
CA VAL A 4 27.63 5.58 -11.92
C VAL A 4 26.53 6.49 -11.42
N PRO A 5 26.69 7.83 -11.50
CA PRO A 5 25.63 8.74 -11.10
C PRO A 5 24.44 8.64 -12.06
N VAL A 6 23.24 8.67 -11.52
CA VAL A 6 22.00 8.72 -12.29
C VAL A 6 21.21 9.96 -11.89
N SER A 7 20.58 10.60 -12.86
CA SER A 7 19.66 11.70 -12.57
C SER A 7 18.35 11.14 -12.03
N PRO A 8 17.89 11.60 -10.86
CA PRO A 8 16.59 11.19 -10.35
C PRO A 8 15.48 11.66 -11.28
N THR A 9 14.50 10.80 -11.49
CA THR A 9 13.27 11.13 -12.20
C THR A 9 12.10 11.10 -11.23
N PRO A 10 11.07 11.95 -11.39
CA PRO A 10 9.91 11.89 -10.53
C PRO A 10 9.18 10.54 -10.70
N ALA A 11 8.41 10.17 -9.68
CA ALA A 11 7.49 9.04 -9.78
C ALA A 11 6.54 9.22 -10.97
N ALA A 12 6.12 8.12 -11.58
CA ALA A 12 5.26 8.15 -12.76
C ALA A 12 3.87 8.74 -12.47
N GLU A 13 3.42 8.66 -11.22
CA GLU A 13 2.15 9.20 -10.75
C GLU A 13 2.37 9.94 -9.43
N LEU A 14 2.19 11.26 -9.45
CA LEU A 14 2.28 12.08 -8.24
C LEU A 14 0.89 12.30 -7.64
N PRO A 15 0.79 12.50 -6.31
CA PRO A 15 -0.44 12.94 -5.67
C PRO A 15 -0.97 14.24 -6.29
N ASP A 16 -2.29 14.37 -6.29
CA ASP A 16 -3.00 15.57 -6.73
C ASP A 16 -4.25 15.84 -5.87
N ALA A 17 -5.08 16.77 -6.28
CA ALA A 17 -6.27 17.15 -5.50
C ALA A 17 -7.31 16.02 -5.41
N GLU A 18 -7.37 15.11 -6.37
CA GLU A 18 -8.31 13.98 -6.38
C GLU A 18 -7.77 12.77 -5.61
N PHE A 19 -6.46 12.52 -5.70
CA PHE A 19 -5.75 11.44 -5.03
C PHE A 19 -4.57 12.02 -4.23
N PRO A 20 -4.84 12.59 -3.04
CA PRO A 20 -3.87 13.43 -2.33
C PRO A 20 -2.82 12.66 -1.53
N MET A 21 -2.95 11.35 -1.42
CA MET A 21 -2.06 10.51 -0.61
C MET A 21 -1.22 9.58 -1.49
N VAL A 22 -0.23 8.94 -0.88
CA VAL A 22 0.66 7.97 -1.53
C VAL A 22 0.41 6.57 -0.99
N LEU A 23 0.11 5.62 -1.86
CA LEU A 23 0.11 4.20 -1.53
C LEU A 23 1.53 3.65 -1.61
N ILE A 24 1.98 3.05 -0.53
CA ILE A 24 3.24 2.31 -0.41
C ILE A 24 2.92 0.84 -0.19
N THR A 25 3.28 -0.01 -1.14
CA THR A 25 3.09 -1.46 -0.96
C THR A 25 4.32 -2.09 -0.35
N GLY A 26 4.13 -3.10 0.49
CA GLY A 26 5.24 -3.74 1.19
C GLY A 26 4.94 -5.17 1.63
N ARG A 27 5.71 -5.63 2.61
CA ARG A 27 5.64 -6.96 3.19
C ARG A 27 5.38 -6.85 4.68
N VAL A 28 4.78 -7.88 5.24
CA VAL A 28 4.63 -8.10 6.68
C VAL A 28 5.48 -9.30 7.09
N LEU A 29 5.78 -9.41 8.37
CA LEU A 29 6.67 -10.44 8.89
C LEU A 29 6.09 -11.85 8.73
N GLU A 30 4.80 -11.98 8.94
CA GLU A 30 4.06 -13.24 8.97
C GLU A 30 3.91 -13.87 7.59
N HIS A 31 3.94 -13.04 6.52
CA HIS A 31 3.66 -13.50 5.18
C HIS A 31 4.78 -13.24 4.18
N TRP A 32 5.17 -14.31 3.48
CA TRP A 32 6.16 -14.23 2.42
C TRP A 32 5.56 -13.77 1.09
N HIS A 33 6.04 -12.64 0.57
CA HIS A 33 5.62 -12.06 -0.72
C HIS A 33 4.08 -11.97 -0.85
N THR A 34 3.51 -12.68 -1.82
CA THR A 34 2.07 -12.71 -2.11
C THR A 34 1.28 -13.63 -1.19
N GLY A 35 1.91 -14.19 -0.16
CA GLY A 35 1.25 -15.09 0.78
C GLY A 35 0.93 -16.49 0.24
N THR A 36 1.29 -16.80 -1.00
CA THR A 36 0.92 -18.06 -1.67
C THR A 36 1.30 -19.32 -0.86
N MET A 37 2.42 -19.27 -0.14
CA MET A 37 2.83 -20.37 0.75
C MET A 37 2.40 -20.12 2.20
N THR A 38 2.72 -18.93 2.73
CA THR A 38 2.55 -18.64 4.17
C THR A 38 1.09 -18.53 4.58
N ARG A 39 0.20 -18.06 3.72
CA ARG A 39 -1.25 -18.05 3.99
C ARG A 39 -1.92 -19.43 3.92
N ARG A 40 -1.16 -20.47 3.55
CA ARG A 40 -1.56 -21.89 3.68
C ARG A 40 -1.00 -22.52 4.94
N SER A 41 -0.15 -21.83 5.68
CA SER A 41 0.32 -22.25 6.99
C SER A 41 -0.68 -21.79 8.05
N PHE A 42 -1.35 -22.75 8.69
CA PHE A 42 -2.35 -22.44 9.73
C PHE A 42 -1.83 -21.49 10.82
N VAL A 43 -0.58 -21.67 11.24
CA VAL A 43 0.00 -20.85 12.29
C VAL A 43 0.26 -19.42 11.80
N LEU A 44 0.85 -19.25 10.62
CA LEU A 44 1.18 -17.93 10.07
C LEU A 44 -0.09 -17.16 9.68
N ASP A 45 -1.05 -17.84 9.09
CA ASP A 45 -2.32 -17.23 8.72
C ASP A 45 -3.14 -16.80 9.96
N ALA A 46 -3.04 -17.54 11.06
CA ALA A 46 -3.70 -17.17 12.32
C ALA A 46 -3.06 -15.95 13.03
N LEU A 47 -1.81 -15.60 12.72
CA LEU A 47 -1.13 -14.46 13.31
C LEU A 47 -1.57 -13.13 12.68
N ASP A 48 -1.77 -13.11 11.36
CA ASP A 48 -2.20 -11.90 10.63
C ASP A 48 -3.15 -12.29 9.47
N PRO A 49 -4.41 -12.69 9.80
CA PRO A 49 -5.32 -13.32 8.84
C PRO A 49 -6.01 -12.33 7.89
N GLU A 50 -6.23 -11.08 8.33
CA GLU A 50 -7.08 -10.12 7.65
C GLU A 50 -6.26 -8.99 7.00
N PRO A 51 -6.68 -8.52 5.81
CA PRO A 51 -6.01 -7.39 5.17
C PRO A 51 -6.20 -6.09 5.95
N TRP A 52 -5.10 -5.35 6.07
CA TRP A 52 -5.08 -4.05 6.72
C TRP A 52 -4.17 -3.06 6.00
N CYS A 53 -4.36 -1.77 6.31
CA CYS A 53 -3.44 -0.71 5.93
C CYS A 53 -2.98 0.07 7.15
N GLY A 54 -1.69 0.46 7.17
CA GLY A 54 -1.13 1.38 8.15
C GLY A 54 -1.26 2.82 7.69
N MET A 55 -1.70 3.69 8.60
CA MET A 55 -1.83 5.13 8.37
C MET A 55 -1.35 5.91 9.58
N HIS A 56 -0.75 7.08 9.34
CA HIS A 56 -0.42 7.97 10.44
C HIS A 56 -1.69 8.38 11.22
N PRO A 57 -1.65 8.50 12.57
CA PRO A 57 -2.82 8.88 13.36
C PRO A 57 -3.48 10.19 12.89
N ASP A 58 -2.68 11.18 12.48
CA ASP A 58 -3.21 12.46 11.96
C ASP A 58 -3.99 12.29 10.66
N ASP A 59 -3.57 11.34 9.82
CA ASP A 59 -4.28 11.03 8.56
C ASP A 59 -5.60 10.31 8.84
N LEU A 60 -5.61 9.37 9.79
CA LEU A 60 -6.84 8.73 10.27
C LEU A 60 -7.84 9.76 10.78
N ALA A 61 -7.37 10.70 11.63
CA ALA A 61 -8.21 11.79 12.15
C ALA A 61 -8.74 12.70 11.02
N ARG A 62 -7.91 12.99 10.01
CA ARG A 62 -8.30 13.80 8.84
C ARG A 62 -9.37 13.12 7.99
N VAL A 63 -9.28 11.80 7.83
CA VAL A 63 -10.27 10.98 7.11
C VAL A 63 -11.54 10.77 7.95
N GLY A 64 -11.45 10.94 9.27
CA GLY A 64 -12.58 10.77 10.19
C GLY A 64 -12.83 9.31 10.57
N VAL A 65 -11.78 8.49 10.66
CA VAL A 65 -11.87 7.08 11.06
C VAL A 65 -10.95 6.79 12.25
N ALA A 66 -11.35 5.86 13.10
CA ALA A 66 -10.52 5.35 14.18
C ALA A 66 -9.69 4.15 13.72
N SER A 67 -8.60 3.86 14.45
CA SER A 67 -7.84 2.61 14.24
C SER A 67 -8.73 1.41 14.52
N GLY A 68 -8.71 0.43 13.62
CA GLY A 68 -9.58 -0.76 13.64
C GLY A 68 -10.85 -0.61 12.79
N GLU A 69 -11.19 0.59 12.34
CA GLU A 69 -12.32 0.78 11.43
C GLU A 69 -11.95 0.50 9.97
N ARG A 70 -12.96 0.28 9.16
CA ARG A 70 -12.75 0.00 7.73
C ARG A 70 -12.67 1.27 6.91
N VAL A 71 -11.74 1.27 5.98
CA VAL A 71 -11.58 2.31 4.96
C VAL A 71 -11.67 1.74 3.56
N ALA A 72 -12.02 2.59 2.62
CA ALA A 72 -11.87 2.33 1.20
C ALA A 72 -10.61 3.03 0.70
N LEU A 73 -9.69 2.27 0.13
CA LEU A 73 -8.54 2.76 -0.61
C LEU A 73 -8.89 2.78 -2.09
N GLU A 74 -8.71 3.92 -2.73
CA GLU A 74 -9.04 4.09 -4.15
C GLU A 74 -7.90 4.77 -4.90
N THR A 75 -7.60 4.22 -6.07
CA THR A 75 -6.69 4.80 -7.06
C THR A 75 -7.43 4.92 -8.40
N ARG A 76 -6.79 5.48 -9.42
CA ARG A 76 -7.33 5.53 -10.79
C ARG A 76 -7.60 4.15 -11.41
N ARG A 77 -7.14 3.05 -10.81
CA ARG A 77 -7.24 1.67 -11.34
C ARG A 77 -8.28 0.84 -10.63
N GLY A 78 -8.55 1.12 -9.36
CA GLY A 78 -9.48 0.31 -8.60
C GLY A 78 -9.72 0.81 -7.19
N ARG A 79 -10.60 0.10 -6.50
CA ARG A 79 -11.01 0.37 -5.12
C ARG A 79 -11.07 -0.94 -4.33
N ILE A 80 -10.53 -0.91 -3.12
CA ILE A 80 -10.60 -2.04 -2.17
C ILE A 80 -11.03 -1.53 -0.81
N LYS A 81 -11.47 -2.43 0.06
CA LYS A 81 -11.87 -2.11 1.44
C LYS A 81 -11.11 -3.01 2.41
N LEU A 82 -10.54 -2.42 3.46
CA LEU A 82 -9.76 -3.13 4.48
C LEU A 82 -9.76 -2.35 5.79
N GLU A 83 -9.22 -2.97 6.85
CA GLU A 83 -9.05 -2.33 8.15
C GLU A 83 -7.94 -1.26 8.09
N ALA A 84 -8.15 -0.13 8.73
CA ALA A 84 -7.12 0.89 8.95
C ALA A 84 -6.53 0.76 10.35
N ARG A 85 -5.20 0.72 10.44
CA ARG A 85 -4.46 0.67 11.71
C ARG A 85 -3.60 1.92 11.86
N ALA A 86 -3.62 2.50 13.05
CA ALA A 86 -2.74 3.61 13.38
C ALA A 86 -1.28 3.13 13.46
N ASP A 87 -0.39 3.81 12.75
CA ASP A 87 1.04 3.51 12.72
C ASP A 87 1.85 4.81 12.58
N GLU A 88 2.52 5.23 13.66
CA GLU A 88 3.38 6.41 13.69
C GLU A 88 4.63 6.25 12.82
N GLY A 89 4.99 5.02 12.43
CA GLY A 89 6.08 4.73 11.51
C GLY A 89 5.75 5.00 10.04
N VAL A 90 4.47 5.17 9.72
CA VAL A 90 4.02 5.56 8.37
C VAL A 90 4.05 7.08 8.27
N ALA A 91 4.73 7.61 7.26
CA ALA A 91 4.83 9.05 7.06
C ALA A 91 3.45 9.69 6.78
N PRO A 92 3.13 10.86 7.37
CA PRO A 92 1.90 11.58 7.05
C PRO A 92 1.72 11.78 5.54
N GLY A 93 0.49 11.61 5.06
CA GLY A 93 0.17 11.63 3.63
C GLY A 93 0.45 10.31 2.89
N SER A 94 0.88 9.27 3.61
CA SER A 94 1.15 7.94 3.04
C SER A 94 0.24 6.88 3.66
N VAL A 95 0.00 5.83 2.90
CA VAL A 95 -0.72 4.62 3.35
C VAL A 95 0.14 3.41 3.01
N PHE A 96 0.48 2.62 4.01
CA PHE A 96 1.15 1.34 3.82
C PHE A 96 0.13 0.22 3.67
N MET A 97 0.36 -0.73 2.76
CA MET A 97 -0.36 -1.99 2.75
C MET A 97 0.53 -3.15 2.27
N ALA A 98 0.30 -4.33 2.84
CA ALA A 98 0.95 -5.55 2.37
C ALA A 98 0.24 -6.10 1.11
N PHE A 99 1.01 -6.75 0.23
CA PHE A 99 0.47 -7.35 -0.99
C PHE A 99 0.24 -8.88 -0.88
N CYS A 100 0.17 -9.40 0.35
CA CYS A 100 -0.05 -10.83 0.59
C CYS A 100 -1.53 -11.23 0.66
N TYR A 101 -2.45 -10.28 0.71
CA TYR A 101 -3.88 -10.55 0.87
C TYR A 101 -4.59 -10.52 -0.48
N HIS A 102 -5.13 -11.65 -0.90
CA HIS A 102 -5.90 -11.73 -2.14
C HIS A 102 -7.31 -11.14 -2.00
N GLU A 103 -7.83 -11.09 -0.77
CA GLU A 103 -9.14 -10.52 -0.41
C GLU A 103 -9.17 -8.99 -0.60
N ALA A 104 -8.02 -8.34 -0.45
CA ALA A 104 -7.81 -6.93 -0.74
C ALA A 104 -6.50 -6.77 -1.52
N ALA A 105 -6.51 -7.24 -2.76
CA ALA A 105 -5.30 -7.33 -3.56
C ALA A 105 -4.72 -5.95 -3.91
N ALA A 106 -3.54 -5.64 -3.37
CA ALA A 106 -2.83 -4.38 -3.62
C ALA A 106 -2.62 -4.10 -5.12
N ASN A 107 -2.45 -5.15 -5.93
CA ASN A 107 -2.25 -5.02 -7.37
C ASN A 107 -3.44 -4.42 -8.13
N LEU A 108 -4.64 -4.40 -7.54
CA LEU A 108 -5.79 -3.68 -8.10
C LEU A 108 -5.61 -2.16 -8.04
N LEU A 109 -4.72 -1.68 -7.18
CA LEU A 109 -4.47 -0.26 -6.95
C LEU A 109 -3.21 0.25 -7.65
N THR A 110 -2.25 -0.63 -7.95
CA THR A 110 -0.93 -0.24 -8.44
C THR A 110 -0.95 0.20 -9.90
N GLN A 111 -0.06 1.14 -10.25
CA GLN A 111 0.05 1.68 -11.60
C GLN A 111 0.93 0.78 -12.50
N PRO A 112 0.70 0.76 -13.83
CA PRO A 112 1.34 -0.16 -14.75
C PRO A 112 2.70 0.33 -15.31
N LYS A 113 3.27 1.40 -14.77
CA LYS A 113 4.55 1.93 -15.26
C LYS A 113 5.68 0.94 -15.02
N LEU A 114 6.43 0.67 -16.07
CA LEU A 114 7.61 -0.19 -16.04
C LEU A 114 8.86 0.63 -16.29
N ASP A 115 9.97 0.28 -15.63
CA ASP A 115 11.26 0.83 -16.02
C ASP A 115 11.63 0.38 -17.45
N PRO A 116 12.38 1.20 -18.20
CA PRO A 116 12.62 0.92 -19.61
C PRO A 116 13.55 -0.29 -19.86
N PHE A 117 14.34 -0.69 -18.88
CA PHE A 117 15.36 -1.74 -19.03
C PHE A 117 14.90 -3.06 -18.42
N GLY A 118 14.76 -3.13 -17.10
CA GLY A 118 14.41 -4.34 -16.36
C GLY A 118 12.92 -4.66 -16.35
N LYS A 119 12.07 -3.76 -16.85
CA LYS A 119 10.61 -3.90 -16.87
C LYS A 119 10.02 -4.12 -15.46
N ILE A 120 10.68 -3.54 -14.46
CA ILE A 120 10.22 -3.60 -13.07
C ILE A 120 9.08 -2.59 -12.90
N PRO A 121 7.92 -3.00 -12.36
CA PRO A 121 6.80 -2.09 -12.14
C PRO A 121 7.05 -1.16 -10.94
N GLU A 122 6.61 0.09 -11.08
CA GLU A 122 6.64 1.10 -10.02
C GLU A 122 5.43 0.92 -9.09
N PHE A 123 5.38 -0.21 -8.37
CA PHE A 123 4.24 -0.59 -7.54
C PHE A 123 4.31 -0.05 -6.10
N LYS A 124 5.37 0.63 -5.71
CA LYS A 124 5.56 1.18 -4.36
C LYS A 124 5.22 2.66 -4.22
N PHE A 125 4.71 3.28 -5.26
CA PHE A 125 4.34 4.69 -5.27
C PHE A 125 3.17 4.92 -6.23
N CYS A 126 1.97 5.05 -5.70
CA CYS A 126 0.77 5.34 -6.48
C CYS A 126 -0.05 6.41 -5.77
N ALA A 127 -0.64 7.34 -6.52
CA ALA A 127 -1.54 8.32 -5.94
C ALA A 127 -2.84 7.64 -5.47
N LEU A 128 -3.29 8.01 -4.28
CA LEU A 128 -4.36 7.35 -3.54
C LEU A 128 -5.29 8.36 -2.87
N ARG A 129 -6.56 8.04 -2.77
CA ARG A 129 -7.49 8.65 -1.80
C ARG A 129 -8.02 7.60 -0.84
N VAL A 130 -8.34 8.05 0.37
CA VAL A 130 -8.90 7.22 1.44
C VAL A 130 -10.23 7.81 1.88
N GLU A 131 -11.23 6.94 2.04
CA GLU A 131 -12.57 7.32 2.49
C GLU A 131 -13.04 6.31 3.57
N PRO A 132 -13.92 6.71 4.49
CA PRO A 132 -14.64 5.75 5.34
C PRO A 132 -15.37 4.72 4.48
N ALA A 133 -15.43 3.43 4.90
CA ALA A 133 -15.96 2.32 4.08
C ALA A 133 -17.41 1.96 4.36
#